data_4fc569ad439ffeecacede747dcb9c768
#
_entry.id   4fc569ad439ffeecacede747dcb9c768
#
_cell.length_a   1.000
_cell.length_b   1.000
_cell.length_c   1.000
_cell.angle_alpha   90.00
_cell.angle_beta   90.00
_cell.angle_gamma   90.00
#
_symmetry.space_group_name_H-M   'P 1'
#
loop_
_entity.id
_entity.type
_entity.pdbx_description
1 polymer ?
#
loop_
_entity_poly.entity_id
_entity_poly.type
_entity_poly.pdbx_seq_one_letter_code
_entity_poly.pdbx_strand_id
1 'polypeptide(L)'
;MAVQLFNEQGYDATSVADLARRLGLTKSALYHHFASKEELLAVALEAALGGLEAVLDQPGAREGAASDRLRFVLTGATDVLVAQLPAVTLLLRVRGNSAVEQAALERRRVFDHRVTALVAAAQAEGGVRDDVDAAVAARLLFGMINSVVEWYRPGGSVDGDRLGHDIVRIALDGLRTA
;
A
#
# COMPACT_ATOMS: atom_id res chain seq x y z
N MET A 1 -3.96 -7.58 15.21
CA MET A 1 -3.19 -7.69 16.48
C MET A 1 -1.72 -8.06 16.25
N ALA A 2 -1.35 -9.17 15.57
CA ALA A 2 0.06 -9.51 15.31
C ALA A 2 0.79 -8.42 14.47
N VAL A 3 0.15 -7.96 13.39
CA VAL A 3 0.68 -6.89 12.51
C VAL A 3 0.89 -5.58 13.27
N GLN A 4 0.01 -5.26 14.21
CA GLN A 4 0.18 -4.08 15.08
C GLN A 4 1.44 -4.20 15.94
N LEU A 5 1.70 -5.39 16.50
CA LEU A 5 2.92 -5.61 17.28
C LEU A 5 4.19 -5.48 16.44
N PHE A 6 4.17 -5.99 15.19
CA PHE A 6 5.26 -5.78 14.25
C PHE A 6 5.49 -4.29 13.93
N ASN A 7 4.42 -3.50 13.82
CA ASN A 7 4.52 -2.06 13.61
C ASN A 7 5.02 -1.29 14.85
N GLU A 8 4.66 -1.74 16.06
CA GLU A 8 5.04 -1.09 17.32
C GLU A 8 6.52 -1.36 17.68
N GLN A 9 6.98 -2.59 17.54
CA GLN A 9 8.29 -3.04 18.04
C GLN A 9 9.30 -3.32 16.93
N GLY A 10 8.84 -3.43 15.68
CA GLY A 10 9.62 -3.94 14.56
C GLY A 10 9.50 -5.47 14.44
N TYR A 11 9.53 -5.96 13.20
CA TYR A 11 9.41 -7.39 12.93
C TYR A 11 10.56 -8.20 13.57
N ASP A 12 11.80 -7.77 13.38
CA ASP A 12 12.97 -8.51 13.87
C ASP A 12 13.00 -8.60 15.40
N ALA A 13 12.64 -7.52 16.09
CA ALA A 13 12.63 -7.44 17.54
C ALA A 13 11.45 -8.19 18.18
N THR A 14 10.40 -8.52 17.42
CA THR A 14 9.21 -9.22 17.94
C THR A 14 9.47 -10.73 18.03
N SER A 15 9.37 -11.29 19.23
CA SER A 15 9.47 -12.74 19.43
C SER A 15 8.11 -13.44 19.29
N VAL A 16 8.13 -14.76 19.04
CA VAL A 16 6.92 -15.61 19.05
C VAL A 16 6.24 -15.60 20.43
N ALA A 17 7.02 -15.40 21.52
CA ALA A 17 6.46 -15.26 22.86
C ALA A 17 5.67 -13.96 23.03
N ASP A 18 6.14 -12.88 22.45
CA ASP A 18 5.45 -11.59 22.48
C ASP A 18 4.14 -11.64 21.69
N LEU A 19 4.17 -12.30 20.53
CA LEU A 19 2.98 -12.55 19.71
C LEU A 19 1.94 -13.37 20.46
N ALA A 20 2.36 -14.49 21.05
CA ALA A 20 1.47 -15.35 21.83
C ALA A 20 0.83 -14.59 23.00
N ARG A 21 1.63 -13.83 23.77
CA ARG A 21 1.16 -12.98 24.88
C ARG A 21 0.16 -11.91 24.39
N ARG A 22 0.45 -11.22 23.30
CA ARG A 22 -0.42 -10.17 22.73
C ARG A 22 -1.75 -10.74 22.24
N LEU A 23 -1.75 -11.98 21.74
CA LEU A 23 -2.93 -12.65 21.22
C LEU A 23 -3.72 -13.41 22.31
N GLY A 24 -3.22 -13.46 23.54
CA GLY A 24 -3.82 -14.26 24.61
C GLY A 24 -3.72 -15.77 24.38
N LEU A 25 -2.71 -16.22 23.61
CA LEU A 25 -2.48 -17.61 23.24
C LEU A 25 -1.24 -18.18 23.93
N THR A 26 -1.16 -19.50 24.01
CA THR A 26 0.10 -20.18 24.29
C THR A 26 0.96 -20.24 23.02
N LYS A 27 2.29 -20.39 23.18
CA LYS A 27 3.18 -20.61 22.01
C LYS A 27 2.74 -21.83 21.18
N SER A 28 2.32 -22.91 21.83
CA SER A 28 1.85 -24.12 21.15
C SER A 28 0.59 -23.84 20.33
N ALA A 29 -0.38 -23.10 20.88
CA ALA A 29 -1.57 -22.72 20.14
C ALA A 29 -1.24 -21.83 18.93
N LEU A 30 -0.28 -20.92 19.05
CA LEU A 30 0.17 -20.09 17.92
C LEU A 30 0.78 -20.95 16.81
N TYR A 31 1.64 -21.92 17.15
CA TYR A 31 2.26 -22.84 16.18
C TYR A 31 1.28 -23.83 15.54
N HIS A 32 0.09 -24.04 16.11
CA HIS A 32 -0.98 -24.79 15.46
C HIS A 32 -1.59 -24.02 14.27
N HIS A 33 -1.54 -22.69 14.30
CA HIS A 33 -2.11 -21.84 13.24
C HIS A 33 -1.09 -21.35 12.23
N PHE A 34 0.17 -21.17 12.66
CA PHE A 34 1.24 -20.64 11.83
C PHE A 34 2.54 -21.40 12.12
N ALA A 35 3.16 -21.96 11.09
CA ALA A 35 4.40 -22.71 11.22
C ALA A 35 5.58 -21.86 11.71
N SER A 36 5.57 -20.54 11.41
CA SER A 36 6.66 -19.64 11.79
C SER A 36 6.20 -18.18 11.92
N LYS A 37 7.07 -17.33 12.49
CA LYS A 37 6.89 -15.87 12.51
C LYS A 37 6.90 -15.28 11.09
N GLU A 38 7.68 -15.89 10.19
CA GLU A 38 7.72 -15.50 8.78
C GLU A 38 6.42 -15.76 8.04
N GLU A 39 5.70 -16.83 8.36
CA GLU A 39 4.37 -17.09 7.78
C GLU A 39 3.37 -16.02 8.19
N LEU A 40 3.39 -15.57 9.45
CA LEU A 40 2.58 -14.44 9.92
C LEU A 40 2.92 -13.15 9.16
N LEU A 41 4.20 -12.91 8.90
CA LEU A 41 4.65 -11.77 8.10
C LEU A 41 4.13 -11.90 6.66
N ALA A 42 4.27 -13.08 6.04
CA ALA A 42 3.82 -13.34 4.68
C ALA A 42 2.32 -13.07 4.51
N VAL A 43 1.49 -13.56 5.46
CA VAL A 43 0.03 -13.30 5.46
C VAL A 43 -0.28 -11.81 5.58
N ALA A 44 0.44 -11.08 6.43
CA ALA A 44 0.24 -9.64 6.59
C ALA A 44 0.64 -8.86 5.32
N LEU A 45 1.76 -9.21 4.70
CA LEU A 45 2.23 -8.56 3.46
C LEU A 45 1.34 -8.93 2.28
N GLU A 46 0.80 -10.15 2.23
CA GLU A 46 -0.17 -10.58 1.22
C GLU A 46 -1.44 -9.74 1.26
N ALA A 47 -1.97 -9.41 2.43
CA ALA A 47 -3.15 -8.56 2.54
C ALA A 47 -2.95 -7.19 1.88
N ALA A 48 -1.78 -6.57 2.06
CA ALA A 48 -1.45 -5.29 1.44
C ALA A 48 -1.17 -5.41 -0.07
N LEU A 49 -0.26 -6.31 -0.46
CA LEU A 49 0.18 -6.48 -1.84
C LEU A 49 -0.94 -7.02 -2.73
N GLY A 50 -1.65 -8.05 -2.26
CA GLY A 50 -2.77 -8.64 -3.00
C GLY A 50 -3.88 -7.61 -3.24
N GLY A 51 -4.15 -6.73 -2.27
CA GLY A 51 -5.09 -5.63 -2.44
C GLY A 51 -4.65 -4.65 -3.53
N LEU A 52 -3.38 -4.22 -3.51
CA LEU A 52 -2.82 -3.31 -4.53
C LEU A 52 -2.80 -3.94 -5.93
N GLU A 53 -2.39 -5.19 -6.04
CA GLU A 53 -2.38 -5.94 -7.32
C GLU A 53 -3.80 -6.11 -7.87
N ALA A 54 -4.77 -6.42 -7.00
CA ALA A 54 -6.18 -6.55 -7.38
C ALA A 54 -6.74 -5.24 -7.96
N VAL A 55 -6.31 -4.07 -7.48
CA VAL A 55 -6.71 -2.78 -8.07
C VAL A 55 -6.25 -2.68 -9.53
N LEU A 56 -5.00 -3.06 -9.82
CA LEU A 56 -4.44 -3.03 -11.19
C LEU A 56 -5.10 -4.04 -12.13
N ASP A 57 -5.77 -5.04 -11.59
CA ASP A 57 -6.43 -6.09 -12.36
C ASP A 57 -7.91 -5.81 -12.66
N GLN A 58 -8.48 -4.77 -12.08
CA GLN A 58 -9.86 -4.34 -12.34
C GLN A 58 -10.02 -3.66 -13.71
N PRO A 59 -11.22 -3.71 -14.32
CA PRO A 59 -11.50 -3.05 -15.60
C PRO A 59 -11.16 -1.56 -15.60
N GLY A 60 -11.47 -0.83 -14.52
CA GLY A 60 -11.14 0.60 -14.38
C GLY A 60 -9.65 0.94 -14.44
N ALA A 61 -8.76 -0.03 -14.18
CA ALA A 61 -7.31 0.14 -14.33
C ALA A 61 -6.80 -0.24 -15.73
N ARG A 62 -7.63 -0.89 -16.57
CA ARG A 62 -7.22 -1.48 -17.86
C ARG A 62 -7.91 -0.85 -19.07
N GLU A 63 -9.08 -0.29 -18.89
CA GLU A 63 -9.95 0.20 -19.96
C GLU A 63 -10.12 1.72 -19.87
N GLY A 64 -10.28 2.38 -21.03
CA GLY A 64 -10.47 3.82 -21.12
C GLY A 64 -9.19 4.63 -21.23
N ALA A 65 -9.31 5.95 -21.13
CA ALA A 65 -8.19 6.87 -21.20
C ALA A 65 -7.17 6.62 -20.06
N ALA A 66 -5.89 6.75 -20.34
CA ALA A 66 -4.85 6.45 -19.34
C ALA A 66 -4.93 7.36 -18.11
N SER A 67 -5.40 8.60 -18.26
CA SER A 67 -5.67 9.51 -17.13
C SER A 67 -6.78 9.00 -16.20
N ASP A 68 -7.86 8.44 -16.74
CA ASP A 68 -8.96 7.88 -15.95
C ASP A 68 -8.52 6.61 -15.23
N ARG A 69 -7.77 5.76 -15.93
CA ARG A 69 -7.15 4.56 -15.35
C ARG A 69 -6.18 4.93 -14.22
N LEU A 70 -5.39 6.00 -14.39
CA LEU A 70 -4.49 6.49 -13.34
C LEU A 70 -5.28 6.99 -12.13
N ARG A 71 -6.35 7.77 -12.34
CA ARG A 71 -7.25 8.19 -11.25
C ARG A 71 -7.81 7.00 -10.50
N PHE A 72 -8.29 5.99 -11.22
CA PHE A 72 -8.83 4.76 -10.64
C PHE A 72 -7.79 4.04 -9.77
N VAL A 73 -6.57 3.87 -10.27
CA VAL A 73 -5.49 3.19 -9.54
C VAL A 73 -5.08 3.95 -8.28
N LEU A 74 -4.96 5.28 -8.35
CA LEU A 74 -4.59 6.10 -7.19
C LEU A 74 -5.68 6.07 -6.10
N THR A 75 -6.96 6.17 -6.50
CA THR A 75 -8.09 6.03 -5.57
C THR A 75 -8.09 4.66 -4.92
N GLY A 76 -8.07 3.59 -5.73
CA GLY A 76 -8.09 2.22 -5.23
C GLY A 76 -6.89 1.86 -4.34
N ALA A 77 -5.69 2.37 -4.66
CA ALA A 77 -4.52 2.19 -3.79
C ALA A 77 -4.69 2.89 -2.43
N THR A 78 -5.35 4.05 -2.41
CA THR A 78 -5.68 4.75 -1.16
C THR A 78 -6.73 3.99 -0.36
N ASP A 79 -7.75 3.45 -1.01
CA ASP A 79 -8.79 2.64 -0.38
C ASP A 79 -8.19 1.37 0.26
N VAL A 80 -7.27 0.70 -0.43
CA VAL A 80 -6.51 -0.44 0.12
C VAL A 80 -5.69 0.00 1.34
N LEU A 81 -5.02 1.15 1.28
CA LEU A 81 -4.25 1.67 2.40
C LEU A 81 -5.15 1.94 3.62
N VAL A 82 -6.29 2.59 3.42
CA VAL A 82 -7.25 2.87 4.50
C VAL A 82 -7.80 1.59 5.11
N ALA A 83 -8.24 0.65 4.26
CA ALA A 83 -8.84 -0.62 4.69
C ALA A 83 -7.81 -1.55 5.36
N GLN A 84 -6.56 -1.51 4.91
CA GLN A 84 -5.47 -2.40 5.35
C GLN A 84 -4.33 -1.62 6.03
N LEU A 85 -4.64 -0.51 6.71
CA LEU A 85 -3.66 0.42 7.27
C LEU A 85 -2.49 -0.26 8.01
N PRO A 86 -2.70 -1.22 8.93
CA PRO A 86 -1.59 -1.89 9.61
C PRO A 86 -0.72 -2.72 8.67
N ALA A 87 -1.29 -3.38 7.67
CA ALA A 87 -0.57 -4.23 6.72
C ALA A 87 0.24 -3.38 5.73
N VAL A 88 -0.33 -2.28 5.22
CA VAL A 88 0.37 -1.33 4.36
C VAL A 88 1.49 -0.62 5.13
N THR A 89 1.25 -0.21 6.39
CA THR A 89 2.30 0.35 7.25
C THR A 89 3.48 -0.62 7.39
N LEU A 90 3.21 -1.91 7.60
CA LEU A 90 4.24 -2.94 7.69
C LEU A 90 4.99 -3.09 6.35
N LEU A 91 4.27 -3.15 5.22
CA LEU A 91 4.87 -3.23 3.88
C LEU A 91 5.82 -2.05 3.58
N LEU A 92 5.48 -0.85 4.03
CA LEU A 92 6.32 0.33 3.82
C LEU A 92 7.61 0.29 4.67
N ARG A 93 7.65 -0.50 5.74
CA ARG A 93 8.80 -0.67 6.64
C ARG A 93 9.69 -1.86 6.33
N VAL A 94 9.29 -2.72 5.40
CA VAL A 94 10.07 -3.88 4.95
C VAL A 94 11.43 -3.44 4.39
N ARG A 95 12.50 -4.13 4.78
CA ARG A 95 13.89 -3.80 4.39
C ARG A 95 14.58 -4.88 3.55
N GLY A 96 13.99 -6.08 3.46
CA GLY A 96 14.57 -7.20 2.70
C GLY A 96 15.51 -8.10 3.52
N ASN A 97 15.33 -8.13 4.85
CA ASN A 97 16.17 -8.92 5.76
C ASN A 97 15.85 -10.43 5.71
N SER A 98 14.70 -10.82 5.14
CA SER A 98 14.28 -12.21 4.99
C SER A 98 13.83 -12.51 3.56
N ALA A 99 13.70 -13.79 3.19
CA ALA A 99 13.19 -14.20 1.89
C ALA A 99 11.77 -13.68 1.64
N VAL A 100 10.92 -13.69 2.68
CA VAL A 100 9.55 -13.14 2.63
C VAL A 100 9.56 -11.65 2.33
N GLU A 101 10.43 -10.89 2.98
CA GLU A 101 10.57 -9.47 2.73
C GLU A 101 11.11 -9.16 1.33
N GLN A 102 12.09 -9.94 0.86
CA GLN A 102 12.65 -9.79 -0.49
C GLN A 102 11.59 -10.05 -1.56
N ALA A 103 10.77 -11.11 -1.39
CA ALA A 103 9.66 -11.38 -2.29
C ALA A 103 8.62 -10.25 -2.29
N ALA A 104 8.30 -9.68 -1.13
CA ALA A 104 7.39 -8.56 -1.03
C ALA A 104 7.94 -7.29 -1.72
N LEU A 105 9.23 -6.99 -1.55
CA LEU A 105 9.88 -5.87 -2.23
C LEU A 105 9.90 -6.05 -3.75
N GLU A 106 10.08 -7.26 -4.25
CA GLU A 106 10.03 -7.53 -5.69
C GLU A 106 8.61 -7.31 -6.26
N ARG A 107 7.56 -7.82 -5.60
CA ARG A 107 6.17 -7.56 -5.99
C ARG A 107 5.86 -6.05 -5.99
N ARG A 108 6.35 -5.33 -4.97
CA ARG A 108 6.22 -3.87 -4.91
C ARG A 108 6.88 -3.18 -6.10
N ARG A 109 8.09 -3.61 -6.51
CA ARG A 109 8.76 -3.08 -7.71
C ARG A 109 7.94 -3.31 -8.97
N VAL A 110 7.36 -4.50 -9.13
CA VAL A 110 6.47 -4.80 -10.27
C VAL A 110 5.26 -3.87 -10.27
N PHE A 111 4.64 -3.65 -9.12
CA PHE A 111 3.55 -2.69 -8.97
C PHE A 111 3.99 -1.27 -9.36
N ASP A 112 5.12 -0.79 -8.83
CA ASP A 112 5.67 0.54 -9.12
C ASP A 112 5.96 0.72 -10.63
N HIS A 113 6.47 -0.31 -11.31
CA HIS A 113 6.69 -0.29 -12.76
C HIS A 113 5.38 -0.21 -13.55
N ARG A 114 4.33 -0.94 -13.14
CA ARG A 114 3.01 -0.86 -13.80
C ARG A 114 2.41 0.53 -13.66
N VAL A 115 2.51 1.15 -12.50
CA VAL A 115 2.05 2.52 -12.26
C VAL A 115 2.87 3.52 -13.07
N THR A 116 4.19 3.38 -13.11
CA THR A 116 5.06 4.25 -13.94
C THR A 116 4.68 4.18 -15.42
N ALA A 117 4.43 2.97 -15.94
CA ALA A 117 3.98 2.80 -17.32
C ALA A 117 2.61 3.46 -17.57
N LEU A 118 1.71 3.42 -16.59
CA LEU A 118 0.40 4.08 -16.68
C LEU A 118 0.53 5.61 -16.67
N VAL A 119 1.42 6.17 -15.86
CA VAL A 119 1.74 7.62 -15.89
C VAL A 119 2.29 8.01 -17.25
N ALA A 120 3.25 7.26 -17.80
CA ALA A 120 3.82 7.52 -19.12
C ALA A 120 2.76 7.46 -20.24
N ALA A 121 1.81 6.51 -20.15
CA ALA A 121 0.70 6.44 -21.09
C ALA A 121 -0.22 7.67 -20.97
N ALA A 122 -0.54 8.11 -19.76
CA ALA A 122 -1.35 9.30 -19.54
C ALA A 122 -0.66 10.59 -20.03
N GLN A 123 0.67 10.68 -19.94
CA GLN A 123 1.47 11.76 -20.54
C GLN A 123 1.39 11.73 -22.07
N ALA A 124 1.57 10.57 -22.67
CA ALA A 124 1.52 10.39 -24.11
C ALA A 124 0.14 10.71 -24.71
N GLU A 125 -0.95 10.47 -23.96
CA GLU A 125 -2.31 10.84 -24.34
C GLU A 125 -2.64 12.33 -24.07
N GLY A 126 -1.74 13.09 -23.43
CA GLY A 126 -1.97 14.50 -23.06
C GLY A 126 -2.93 14.68 -21.86
N GLY A 127 -3.24 13.60 -21.14
CA GLY A 127 -4.13 13.62 -19.97
C GLY A 127 -3.48 14.14 -18.68
N VAL A 128 -2.14 14.11 -18.61
CA VAL A 128 -1.33 14.69 -17.55
C VAL A 128 -0.08 15.37 -18.13
N ARG A 129 0.55 16.24 -17.34
CA ARG A 129 1.77 16.97 -17.76
C ARG A 129 2.92 16.02 -18.10
N ASP A 130 3.69 16.32 -19.11
CA ASP A 130 4.80 15.51 -19.63
C ASP A 130 6.20 16.12 -19.35
N ASP A 131 6.23 17.30 -18.72
CA ASP A 131 7.46 18.00 -18.33
C ASP A 131 8.12 17.44 -17.04
N VAL A 132 7.54 16.40 -16.45
CA VAL A 132 8.06 15.65 -15.30
C VAL A 132 8.26 14.19 -15.73
N ASP A 133 9.43 13.62 -15.44
CA ASP A 133 9.71 12.20 -15.70
C ASP A 133 8.63 11.30 -15.06
N ALA A 134 8.14 10.32 -15.82
CA ALA A 134 7.02 9.45 -15.39
C ALA A 134 7.32 8.67 -14.10
N ALA A 135 8.58 8.21 -13.91
CA ALA A 135 8.97 7.50 -12.70
C ALA A 135 9.04 8.45 -11.48
N VAL A 136 9.46 9.69 -11.71
CA VAL A 136 9.44 10.73 -10.66
C VAL A 136 8.00 11.06 -10.28
N ALA A 137 7.13 11.28 -11.27
CA ALA A 137 5.71 11.57 -11.04
C ALA A 137 5.02 10.42 -10.26
N ALA A 138 5.22 9.16 -10.67
CA ALA A 138 4.70 8.00 -9.96
C ALA A 138 5.17 7.94 -8.50
N ARG A 139 6.47 8.20 -8.25
CA ARG A 139 7.01 8.23 -6.88
C ARG A 139 6.42 9.34 -6.02
N LEU A 140 6.19 10.52 -6.58
CA LEU A 140 5.58 11.64 -5.86
C LEU A 140 4.12 11.36 -5.54
N LEU A 141 3.34 10.80 -6.49
CA LEU A 141 1.96 10.39 -6.28
C LEU A 141 1.85 9.35 -5.16
N PHE A 142 2.66 8.28 -5.21
CA PHE A 142 2.68 7.27 -4.16
C PHE A 142 3.31 7.76 -2.87
N GLY A 143 4.24 8.71 -2.92
CA GLY A 143 4.75 9.40 -1.73
C GLY A 143 3.64 10.11 -0.96
N MET A 144 2.74 10.80 -1.68
CA MET A 144 1.55 11.43 -1.09
C MET A 144 0.60 10.39 -0.46
N ILE A 145 0.25 9.32 -1.20
CA ILE A 145 -0.60 8.24 -0.68
C ILE A 145 0.05 7.59 0.55
N ASN A 146 1.32 7.21 0.47
CA ASN A 146 2.04 6.52 1.53
C ASN A 146 2.18 7.38 2.80
N SER A 147 2.20 8.72 2.69
CA SER A 147 2.25 9.61 3.85
C SER A 147 1.03 9.46 4.77
N VAL A 148 -0.08 8.95 4.25
CA VAL A 148 -1.34 8.72 4.99
C VAL A 148 -1.12 7.82 6.21
N VAL A 149 -0.21 6.85 6.15
CA VAL A 149 0.08 5.95 7.29
C VAL A 149 0.58 6.69 8.54
N GLU A 150 1.14 7.89 8.37
CA GLU A 150 1.72 8.64 9.48
C GLU A 150 0.67 9.44 10.26
N TRP A 151 -0.38 9.92 9.59
CA TRP A 151 -1.33 10.86 10.19
C TRP A 151 -2.79 10.38 10.19
N TYR A 152 -3.20 9.50 9.28
CA TYR A 152 -4.57 8.98 9.26
C TYR A 152 -4.84 8.07 10.47
N ARG A 153 -6.01 8.24 11.05
CA ARG A 153 -6.50 7.41 12.16
C ARG A 153 -7.93 6.96 11.85
N PRO A 154 -8.19 5.65 11.74
CA PRO A 154 -9.55 5.12 11.59
C PRO A 154 -10.47 5.63 12.70
N GLY A 155 -11.65 6.14 12.32
CA GLY A 155 -12.60 6.76 13.28
C GLY A 155 -12.22 8.16 13.76
N GLY A 156 -11.17 8.77 13.20
CA GLY A 156 -10.78 10.16 13.46
C GLY A 156 -11.65 11.17 12.69
N SER A 157 -11.18 12.42 12.60
CA SER A 157 -11.89 13.52 11.94
C SER A 157 -11.84 13.46 10.40
N VAL A 158 -10.95 12.64 9.83
CA VAL A 158 -10.79 12.50 8.38
C VAL A 158 -11.62 11.31 7.90
N ASP A 159 -12.51 11.58 6.95
CA ASP A 159 -13.31 10.55 6.29
C ASP A 159 -12.44 9.70 5.35
N GLY A 160 -12.22 8.44 5.70
CA GLY A 160 -11.41 7.50 4.93
C GLY A 160 -11.99 7.22 3.54
N ASP A 161 -13.33 7.18 3.40
CA ASP A 161 -14.01 6.87 2.14
C ASP A 161 -13.83 7.99 1.09
N ARG A 162 -13.53 9.21 1.54
CA ARG A 162 -13.29 10.36 0.66
C ARG A 162 -11.80 10.58 0.37
N LEU A 163 -10.93 10.03 1.18
CA LEU A 163 -9.51 10.34 1.16
C LEU A 163 -8.86 10.06 -0.20
N GLY A 164 -9.23 8.95 -0.86
CA GLY A 164 -8.74 8.61 -2.19
C GLY A 164 -9.10 9.67 -3.24
N HIS A 165 -10.34 10.14 -3.23
CA HIS A 165 -10.79 11.20 -4.13
C HIS A 165 -10.08 12.53 -3.85
N ASP A 166 -9.91 12.90 -2.58
CA ASP A 166 -9.26 14.16 -2.21
C ASP A 166 -7.77 14.16 -2.61
N ILE A 167 -7.07 13.05 -2.42
CA ILE A 167 -5.68 12.87 -2.86
C ILE A 167 -5.59 13.01 -4.39
N VAL A 168 -6.46 12.34 -5.14
CA VAL A 168 -6.48 12.37 -6.60
C VAL A 168 -6.75 13.78 -7.11
N ARG A 169 -7.73 14.48 -6.54
CA ARG A 169 -8.03 15.88 -6.88
C ARG A 169 -6.82 16.79 -6.64
N ILE A 170 -6.18 16.68 -5.49
CA ILE A 170 -4.99 17.49 -5.19
C ILE A 170 -3.85 17.14 -6.12
N ALA A 171 -3.61 15.85 -6.38
CA ALA A 171 -2.47 15.38 -7.16
C ALA A 171 -2.58 15.70 -8.65
N LEU A 172 -3.77 15.55 -9.24
CA LEU A 172 -3.96 15.69 -10.69
C LEU A 172 -4.60 17.02 -11.09
N ASP A 173 -5.47 17.58 -10.25
CA ASP A 173 -6.17 18.82 -10.55
C ASP A 173 -5.53 20.04 -9.84
N GLY A 174 -4.70 19.79 -8.83
CA GLY A 174 -4.00 20.82 -8.05
C GLY A 174 -4.86 21.46 -6.96
N LEU A 175 -4.31 22.50 -6.30
CA LEU A 175 -4.99 23.23 -5.22
C LEU A 175 -5.69 24.51 -5.73
N ARG A 176 -5.54 24.87 -6.99
CA ARG A 176 -6.21 26.03 -7.57
C ARG A 176 -7.69 25.71 -7.80
N THR A 177 -8.55 26.65 -7.44
CA THR A 177 -9.95 26.64 -7.91
C THR A 177 -9.96 26.93 -9.41
N ALA A 178 -10.69 26.15 -10.17
CA ALA A 178 -10.95 26.41 -11.59
C ALA A 178 -11.73 27.70 -11.78
#